data_87d5a433620d23c8772ff422d5ffbaec
#
_entry.id   87d5a433620d23c8772ff422d5ffbaec
#
_cell.length_a   1.000
_cell.length_b   1.000
_cell.length_c   1.000
_cell.angle_alpha   90.00
_cell.angle_beta   90.00
_cell.angle_gamma   90.00
#
_symmetry.space_group_name_H-M   'P 1'
#
loop_
_entity.id
_entity.type
_entity.pdbx_description
1 polymer ?
#
loop_
_entity_poly.entity_id
_entity_poly.type
_entity_poly.pdbx_seq_one_letter_code
_entity_poly.pdbx_strand_id
1 'polypeptide(L)'
;QMFICFDPGDLEESYLPERARSASQKGLDHVEVAILGREVRLDLNEVRQIQRDIYSQTYARDFMLIDQSDMIISLVPSMEDGRAAISSGVERELQHAHEAAKEVYVIWTARQNPSVFVTQTATKVFNSIENATEFFEKKQYVKANC
;
A
#
# COMPACT_ATOMS: atom_id res chain seq x y z
N GLN A 1 11.65 19.81 2.33
CA GLN A 1 10.82 18.67 1.95
C GLN A 1 11.02 18.42 0.46
N MET A 2 11.47 17.22 0.08
CA MET A 2 11.87 16.91 -1.30
C MET A 2 10.69 16.40 -2.13
N PHE A 3 9.75 15.71 -1.49
CA PHE A 3 8.58 15.10 -2.12
C PHE A 3 7.31 15.38 -1.32
N ILE A 4 6.17 15.35 -2.00
CA ILE A 4 4.86 15.17 -1.39
C ILE A 4 4.56 13.68 -1.50
N CYS A 5 4.46 12.99 -0.36
CA CYS A 5 4.19 11.57 -0.30
C CYS A 5 2.74 11.32 0.07
N PHE A 6 2.13 10.35 -0.60
CA PHE A 6 0.86 9.75 -0.20
C PHE A 6 1.14 8.28 0.14
N ASP A 7 0.77 7.87 1.34
CA ASP A 7 0.79 6.47 1.75
C ASP A 7 -0.65 5.95 1.70
N PRO A 8 -0.98 5.01 0.79
CA PRO A 8 -2.31 4.41 0.74
C PRO A 8 -2.72 3.76 2.05
N GLY A 9 -1.76 3.23 2.82
CA GLY A 9 -2.00 2.63 4.13
C GLY A 9 -2.51 3.61 5.18
N ASP A 10 -2.17 4.89 5.09
CA ASP A 10 -2.68 5.94 6.00
C ASP A 10 -4.20 6.16 5.85
N LEU A 11 -4.78 5.64 4.76
CA LEU A 11 -6.20 5.78 4.44
C LEU A 11 -7.01 4.52 4.76
N GLU A 12 -6.38 3.47 5.29
CA GLU A 12 -7.07 2.23 5.64
C GLU A 12 -7.73 2.31 7.01
N GLU A 13 -9.06 2.14 7.03
CA GLU A 13 -9.82 1.95 8.26
C GLU A 13 -9.83 0.46 8.66
N SER A 14 -8.88 0.04 9.50
CA SER A 14 -8.78 -1.35 10.00
C SER A 14 -9.82 -1.69 11.08
N TYR A 15 -10.39 -0.68 11.73
CA TYR A 15 -11.23 -0.82 12.92
C TYR A 15 -12.47 -1.70 12.72
N LEU A 16 -13.25 -1.48 11.67
CA LEU A 16 -14.47 -2.21 11.40
C LEU A 16 -14.20 -3.68 11.00
N PRO A 17 -13.23 -3.98 10.13
CA PRO A 17 -12.80 -5.34 9.82
C PRO A 17 -12.38 -6.16 11.03
N GLU A 18 -11.62 -5.59 11.95
CA GLU A 18 -11.15 -6.27 13.16
C GLU A 18 -12.29 -6.61 14.10
N ARG A 19 -13.22 -5.68 14.32
CA ARG A 19 -14.42 -5.92 15.13
C ARG A 19 -15.33 -6.98 14.52
N ALA A 20 -15.54 -6.96 13.21
CA ALA A 20 -16.33 -7.96 12.51
C ALA A 20 -15.73 -9.36 12.65
N ARG A 21 -14.40 -9.46 12.53
CA ARG A 21 -13.67 -10.73 12.75
C ARG A 21 -13.84 -11.23 14.17
N SER A 22 -13.67 -10.36 15.17
CA SER A 22 -13.85 -10.70 16.58
C SER A 22 -15.28 -11.13 16.90
N ALA A 23 -16.29 -10.44 16.40
CA ALA A 23 -17.69 -10.79 16.56
C ALA A 23 -17.99 -12.17 15.93
N SER A 24 -17.49 -12.42 14.73
CA SER A 24 -17.64 -13.72 14.05
C SER A 24 -17.02 -14.87 14.85
N GLN A 25 -15.83 -14.68 15.42
CA GLN A 25 -15.17 -15.68 16.27
C GLN A 25 -15.95 -15.99 17.55
N LYS A 26 -16.69 -15.02 18.07
CA LYS A 26 -17.55 -15.16 19.25
C LYS A 26 -18.94 -15.70 18.93
N GLY A 27 -19.24 -15.99 17.66
CA GLY A 27 -20.54 -16.47 17.20
C GLY A 27 -21.66 -15.43 17.26
N LEU A 28 -21.29 -14.13 17.28
CA LEU A 28 -22.28 -13.05 17.27
C LEU A 28 -22.75 -12.79 15.82
N ASP A 29 -23.99 -12.33 15.69
CA ASP A 29 -24.61 -11.95 14.42
C ASP A 29 -24.49 -10.45 14.12
N HIS A 30 -23.89 -9.68 15.03
CA HIS A 30 -23.79 -8.23 14.96
C HIS A 30 -22.45 -7.71 15.50
N VAL A 31 -22.17 -6.45 15.16
CA VAL A 31 -21.04 -5.65 15.66
C VAL A 31 -21.58 -4.37 16.27
N GLU A 32 -21.09 -4.02 17.46
CA GLU A 32 -21.34 -2.71 18.06
C GLU A 32 -20.18 -1.77 17.77
N VAL A 33 -20.49 -0.62 17.19
CA VAL A 33 -19.51 0.40 16.81
C VAL A 33 -19.96 1.78 17.26
N ALA A 34 -19.00 2.63 17.66
CA ALA A 34 -19.27 4.02 17.97
C ALA A 34 -19.15 4.86 16.69
N ILE A 35 -20.25 5.42 16.22
CA ILE A 35 -20.29 6.33 15.07
C ILE A 35 -20.74 7.71 15.58
N LEU A 36 -19.90 8.72 15.40
CA LEU A 36 -20.15 10.08 15.87
C LEU A 36 -20.58 10.17 17.35
N GLY A 37 -19.96 9.35 18.20
CA GLY A 37 -20.24 9.31 19.63
C GLY A 37 -21.52 8.57 20.03
N ARG A 38 -22.16 7.87 19.09
CA ARG A 38 -23.33 7.01 19.35
C ARG A 38 -22.98 5.55 19.09
N GLU A 39 -23.39 4.67 20.00
CA GLU A 39 -23.30 3.23 19.77
C GLU A 39 -24.35 2.81 18.74
N VAL A 40 -23.89 2.15 17.69
CA VAL A 40 -24.71 1.63 16.61
C VAL A 40 -24.46 0.13 16.50
N ARG A 41 -25.54 -0.64 16.42
CA ARG A 41 -25.50 -2.07 16.20
C ARG A 41 -25.67 -2.32 14.70
N LEU A 42 -24.67 -2.96 14.08
CA LEU A 42 -24.65 -3.31 12.66
C LEU A 42 -24.76 -4.83 12.51
N ASP A 43 -25.58 -5.29 11.56
CA ASP A 43 -25.62 -6.71 11.18
C ASP A 43 -24.28 -7.16 10.59
N LEU A 44 -23.82 -8.35 10.96
CA LEU A 44 -22.52 -8.85 10.55
C LEU A 44 -22.42 -9.10 9.03
N ASN A 45 -23.53 -9.46 8.36
CA ASN A 45 -23.56 -9.66 6.92
C ASN A 45 -23.52 -8.31 6.19
N GLU A 46 -24.21 -7.29 6.70
CA GLU A 46 -24.12 -5.91 6.18
C GLU A 46 -22.69 -5.38 6.29
N VAL A 47 -22.04 -5.57 7.44
CA VAL A 47 -20.64 -5.18 7.63
C VAL A 47 -19.72 -5.89 6.63
N ARG A 48 -19.92 -7.19 6.39
CA ARG A 48 -19.15 -7.93 5.38
C ARG A 48 -19.40 -7.46 3.96
N GLN A 49 -20.62 -7.01 3.64
CA GLN A 49 -20.94 -6.42 2.36
C GLN A 49 -20.23 -5.06 2.19
N ILE A 50 -20.35 -4.20 3.18
CA ILE A 50 -19.66 -2.89 3.22
C ILE A 50 -18.15 -3.07 3.04
N GLN A 51 -17.54 -4.05 3.73
CA GLN A 51 -16.12 -4.36 3.57
C GLN A 51 -15.75 -4.74 2.14
N ARG A 52 -16.54 -5.59 1.47
CA ARG A 52 -16.30 -5.94 0.07
C ARG A 52 -16.35 -4.72 -0.85
N ASP A 53 -17.31 -3.83 -0.60
CA ASP A 53 -17.48 -2.60 -1.37
C ASP A 53 -16.30 -1.63 -1.13
N ILE A 54 -15.82 -1.52 0.12
CA ILE A 54 -14.63 -0.73 0.48
C ILE A 54 -13.38 -1.30 -0.21
N TYR A 55 -13.15 -2.61 -0.17
CA TYR A 55 -11.99 -3.23 -0.84
C TYR A 55 -11.99 -2.99 -2.36
N SER A 56 -13.16 -3.04 -2.98
CA SER A 56 -13.30 -2.71 -4.40
C SER A 56 -12.93 -1.25 -4.68
N GLN A 57 -13.36 -0.32 -3.81
CA GLN A 57 -13.02 1.10 -3.92
C GLN A 57 -11.54 1.37 -3.62
N THR A 58 -10.97 0.68 -2.63
CA THR A 58 -9.54 0.79 -2.27
C THR A 58 -8.68 0.44 -3.48
N TYR A 59 -8.96 -0.67 -4.16
CA TYR A 59 -8.25 -1.08 -5.36
C TYR A 59 -8.27 0.03 -6.44
N ALA A 60 -9.46 0.56 -6.75
CA ALA A 60 -9.61 1.62 -7.76
C ALA A 60 -8.88 2.91 -7.34
N ARG A 61 -8.96 3.27 -6.06
CA ARG A 61 -8.29 4.44 -5.49
C ARG A 61 -6.77 4.35 -5.62
N ASP A 62 -6.18 3.21 -5.29
CA ASP A 62 -4.74 3.03 -5.29
C ASP A 62 -4.18 3.17 -6.71
N PHE A 63 -4.87 2.62 -7.70
CA PHE A 63 -4.51 2.84 -9.11
C PHE A 63 -4.67 4.30 -9.55
N MET A 64 -5.73 4.98 -9.10
CA MET A 64 -5.89 6.42 -9.37
C MET A 64 -4.77 7.27 -8.76
N LEU A 65 -4.31 6.92 -7.54
CA LEU A 65 -3.17 7.60 -6.91
C LEU A 65 -1.88 7.40 -7.70
N ILE A 66 -1.64 6.20 -8.21
CA ILE A 66 -0.51 5.91 -9.09
C ILE A 66 -0.61 6.75 -10.37
N ASP A 67 -1.78 6.80 -11.01
CA ASP A 67 -1.99 7.58 -12.24
C ASP A 67 -1.71 9.08 -12.04
N GLN A 68 -2.04 9.62 -10.87
CA GLN A 68 -1.81 11.02 -10.51
C GLN A 68 -0.40 11.32 -10.00
N SER A 69 0.41 10.30 -9.74
CA SER A 69 1.78 10.44 -9.25
C SER A 69 2.78 10.57 -10.39
N ASP A 70 3.91 11.22 -10.15
CA ASP A 70 5.04 11.27 -11.08
C ASP A 70 5.88 9.99 -10.99
N MET A 71 5.94 9.39 -9.81
CA MET A 71 6.68 8.18 -9.52
C MET A 71 6.04 7.40 -8.37
N ILE A 72 6.43 6.13 -8.25
CA ILE A 72 6.14 5.34 -7.06
C ILE A 72 7.42 4.85 -6.41
N ILE A 73 7.40 4.75 -5.08
CA ILE A 73 8.47 4.18 -4.27
C ILE A 73 7.85 3.06 -3.44
N SER A 74 8.27 1.84 -3.67
CA SER A 74 7.81 0.66 -2.93
C SER A 74 8.88 0.16 -1.98
N LEU A 75 8.57 0.08 -0.69
CA LEU A 75 9.43 -0.57 0.30
C LEU A 75 8.98 -2.03 0.47
N VAL A 76 9.88 -2.95 0.18
CA VAL A 76 9.67 -4.39 0.35
C VAL A 76 10.59 -4.88 1.47
N PRO A 77 10.06 -5.01 2.70
CA PRO A 77 10.84 -5.45 3.84
C PRO A 77 11.13 -6.95 3.82
N SER A 78 12.15 -7.35 4.59
CA SER A 78 12.41 -8.74 4.88
C SER A 78 11.46 -9.27 5.95
N MET A 79 10.90 -10.44 5.72
CA MET A 79 10.21 -11.21 6.75
C MET A 79 11.25 -11.87 7.69
N GLU A 80 10.82 -12.40 8.82
CA GLU A 80 11.70 -13.08 9.80
C GLU A 80 12.48 -14.25 9.18
N ASP A 81 11.87 -14.96 8.24
CA ASP A 81 12.50 -16.08 7.52
C ASP A 81 13.40 -15.63 6.33
N GLY A 82 13.56 -14.33 6.12
CA GLY A 82 14.37 -13.73 5.07
C GLY A 82 13.68 -13.60 3.71
N ARG A 83 12.44 -14.05 3.58
CA ARG A 83 11.64 -13.82 2.37
C ARG A 83 11.21 -12.36 2.25
N ALA A 84 10.86 -11.96 1.06
CA ALA A 84 10.32 -10.63 0.80
C ALA A 84 8.84 -10.54 1.24
N ALA A 85 8.50 -9.50 1.98
CA ALA A 85 7.11 -9.15 2.30
C ALA A 85 6.48 -8.41 1.11
N ILE A 86 6.23 -9.11 0.02
CA ILE A 86 5.58 -8.57 -1.17
C ILE A 86 4.28 -9.30 -1.42
N SER A 87 3.22 -8.56 -1.69
CA SER A 87 1.92 -9.11 -2.10
C SER A 87 1.74 -9.03 -3.61
N SER A 88 0.82 -9.83 -4.13
CA SER A 88 0.40 -9.72 -5.54
C SER A 88 -0.21 -8.35 -5.88
N GLY A 89 -0.76 -7.64 -4.88
CA GLY A 89 -1.23 -6.27 -5.03
C GLY A 89 -0.08 -5.33 -5.38
N VAL A 90 0.98 -5.35 -4.58
CA VAL A 90 2.18 -4.55 -4.82
C VAL A 90 2.80 -4.85 -6.19
N GLU A 91 2.91 -6.12 -6.60
CA GLU A 91 3.43 -6.46 -7.93
C GLU A 91 2.57 -5.86 -9.06
N ARG A 92 1.24 -5.83 -8.89
CA ARG A 92 0.33 -5.21 -9.87
C ARG A 92 0.43 -3.70 -9.90
N GLU A 93 0.65 -3.06 -8.76
CA GLU A 93 0.87 -1.61 -8.65
C GLU A 93 2.18 -1.21 -9.36
N LEU A 94 3.26 -1.97 -9.14
CA LEU A 94 4.53 -1.78 -9.85
C LEU A 94 4.36 -1.92 -11.36
N GLN A 95 3.64 -2.95 -11.80
CA GLN A 95 3.34 -3.19 -13.20
C GLN A 95 2.51 -2.05 -13.81
N HIS A 96 1.44 -1.61 -13.12
CA HIS A 96 0.59 -0.53 -13.56
C HIS A 96 1.38 0.79 -13.74
N ALA A 97 2.20 1.13 -12.74
CA ALA A 97 3.05 2.31 -12.81
C ALA A 97 4.03 2.25 -13.99
N HIS A 98 4.65 1.08 -14.22
CA HIS A 98 5.54 0.85 -15.34
C HIS A 98 4.81 1.02 -16.69
N GLU A 99 3.63 0.43 -16.86
CA GLU A 99 2.81 0.55 -18.07
C GLU A 99 2.32 1.98 -18.31
N ALA A 100 2.08 2.74 -17.23
CA ALA A 100 1.76 4.16 -17.27
C ALA A 100 3.00 5.07 -17.49
N ALA A 101 4.17 4.49 -17.79
CA ALA A 101 5.45 5.18 -17.99
C ALA A 101 5.89 6.05 -16.79
N LYS A 102 5.52 5.65 -15.57
CA LYS A 102 5.98 6.29 -14.34
C LYS A 102 7.36 5.78 -13.95
N GLU A 103 8.12 6.57 -13.19
CA GLU A 103 9.34 6.07 -12.56
C GLU A 103 8.96 5.14 -11.39
N VAL A 104 9.53 3.93 -11.38
CA VAL A 104 9.25 2.89 -10.38
C VAL A 104 10.53 2.61 -9.60
N TYR A 105 10.52 2.94 -8.33
CA TYR A 105 11.64 2.71 -7.43
C TYR A 105 11.27 1.67 -6.38
N VAL A 106 12.11 0.66 -6.23
CA VAL A 106 11.89 -0.41 -5.26
C VAL A 106 13.05 -0.45 -4.25
N ILE A 107 12.73 -0.38 -2.97
CA ILE A 107 13.68 -0.59 -1.88
C ILE A 107 13.48 -2.01 -1.39
N TRP A 108 14.41 -2.88 -1.72
CA TRP A 108 14.32 -4.30 -1.46
C TRP A 108 15.30 -4.70 -0.35
N THR A 109 14.80 -4.94 0.86
CA THR A 109 15.65 -5.27 2.01
C THR A 109 15.65 -6.76 2.35
N ALA A 110 14.90 -7.58 1.61
CA ALA A 110 14.87 -9.02 1.81
C ALA A 110 16.17 -9.69 1.34
N ARG A 111 16.50 -10.84 1.97
CA ARG A 111 17.63 -11.66 1.55
C ARG A 111 17.40 -12.39 0.24
N GLN A 112 16.16 -12.74 -0.03
CA GLN A 112 15.73 -13.30 -1.29
C GLN A 112 15.91 -12.27 -2.41
N ASN A 113 16.39 -12.67 -3.57
CA ASN A 113 16.48 -11.79 -4.72
C ASN A 113 15.09 -11.40 -5.23
N PRO A 114 14.90 -10.18 -5.74
CA PRO A 114 13.67 -9.77 -6.41
C PRO A 114 13.34 -10.69 -7.58
N SER A 115 12.03 -10.90 -7.81
CA SER A 115 11.57 -11.63 -8.98
C SER A 115 11.89 -10.85 -10.28
N VAL A 116 11.87 -11.55 -11.41
CA VAL A 116 12.03 -10.93 -12.72
C VAL A 116 10.92 -9.89 -12.98
N PHE A 117 9.72 -10.10 -12.45
CA PHE A 117 8.62 -9.13 -12.57
C PHE A 117 8.93 -7.82 -11.88
N VAL A 118 9.53 -7.86 -10.69
CA VAL A 118 9.96 -6.66 -9.98
C VAL A 118 11.14 -5.98 -10.69
N THR A 119 12.15 -6.74 -11.10
CA THR A 119 13.35 -6.16 -11.72
C THR A 119 13.10 -5.57 -13.10
N GLN A 120 12.14 -6.10 -13.85
CA GLN A 120 11.80 -5.59 -15.19
C GLN A 120 10.82 -4.41 -15.16
N THR A 121 10.03 -4.27 -14.11
CA THR A 121 9.14 -3.12 -13.93
C THR A 121 9.84 -1.94 -13.25
N ALA A 122 10.84 -2.19 -12.41
CA ALA A 122 11.52 -1.15 -11.67
C ALA A 122 12.47 -0.33 -12.55
N THR A 123 12.38 1.00 -12.47
CA THR A 123 13.39 1.93 -12.97
C THR A 123 14.72 1.69 -12.24
N LYS A 124 14.64 1.44 -10.93
CA LYS A 124 15.79 1.08 -10.11
C LYS A 124 15.37 0.33 -8.85
N VAL A 125 16.18 -0.65 -8.46
CA VAL A 125 16.07 -1.38 -7.19
C VAL A 125 17.23 -0.98 -6.29
N PHE A 126 16.93 -0.64 -5.03
CA PHE A 126 17.89 -0.35 -3.97
C PHE A 126 17.86 -1.49 -2.96
N ASN A 127 18.98 -1.75 -2.31
CA ASN A 127 19.11 -2.77 -1.28
C ASN A 127 18.96 -2.21 0.15
N SER A 128 18.80 -0.89 0.30
CA SER A 128 18.56 -0.24 1.58
C SER A 128 17.88 1.13 1.39
N ILE A 129 17.28 1.64 2.46
CA ILE A 129 16.68 2.99 2.52
C ILE A 129 17.76 4.05 2.34
N GLU A 130 18.92 3.86 2.95
CA GLU A 130 20.04 4.79 2.87
C GLU A 130 20.49 4.99 1.42
N ASN A 131 20.66 3.88 0.68
CA ASN A 131 21.06 3.95 -0.73
C ASN A 131 20.01 4.63 -1.62
N ALA A 132 18.72 4.44 -1.32
CA ALA A 132 17.64 5.14 -2.00
C ALA A 132 17.70 6.64 -1.68
N THR A 133 17.85 7.00 -0.41
CA THR A 133 17.94 8.40 0.04
C THR A 133 19.12 9.12 -0.62
N GLU A 134 20.32 8.54 -0.58
CA GLU A 134 21.49 9.11 -1.27
C GLU A 134 21.27 9.30 -2.77
N PHE A 135 20.59 8.37 -3.41
CA PHE A 135 20.28 8.48 -4.83
C PHE A 135 19.38 9.67 -5.11
N PHE A 136 18.29 9.84 -4.33
CA PHE A 136 17.35 10.93 -4.51
C PHE A 136 17.96 12.29 -4.18
N GLU A 137 18.84 12.37 -3.17
CA GLU A 137 19.57 13.58 -2.85
C GLU A 137 20.52 13.99 -3.97
N LYS A 138 21.25 13.04 -4.57
CA LYS A 138 22.18 13.30 -5.66
C LYS A 138 21.49 13.65 -6.98
N LYS A 139 20.34 13.04 -7.26
CA LYS A 139 19.58 13.25 -8.50
C LYS A 139 18.92 14.63 -8.54
N GLN A 140 18.94 15.40 -7.43
CA GLN A 140 18.29 16.70 -7.30
C GLN A 140 16.90 16.68 -7.95
N TYR A 141 16.04 15.74 -7.51
CA TYR A 141 14.63 15.83 -7.82
C TYR A 141 14.11 17.13 -7.24
N VAL A 142 14.07 18.12 -8.14
CA VAL A 142 13.49 19.43 -7.95
C VAL A 142 14.32 20.42 -7.16
N LYS A 143 15.11 21.20 -7.89
CA LYS A 143 14.83 22.62 -7.84
C LYS A 143 13.85 22.90 -8.98
N ALA A 144 12.55 22.79 -8.73
CA ALA A 144 11.59 23.55 -9.46
C ALA A 144 11.97 25.01 -9.21
N ASN A 145 12.58 25.64 -10.19
CA ASN A 145 12.72 27.08 -10.20
C ASN A 145 11.30 27.64 -10.28
N CYS A 146 10.83 28.19 -9.15
CA CYS A 146 9.80 29.22 -9.18
C CYS A 146 10.37 30.50 -9.75
#